data_4613c01bfe7c73d7b5d7bb63f2bab60b
#
_entry.id   4613c01bfe7c73d7b5d7bb63f2bab60b
#
_cell.length_a   1.000
_cell.length_b   1.000
_cell.length_c   1.000
_cell.angle_alpha   90.00
_cell.angle_beta   90.00
_cell.angle_gamma   90.00
#
_symmetry.space_group_name_H-M   'P 1'
#
loop_
_entity.id
_entity.type
_entity.pdbx_description
1 polymer ?
#
loop_
_entity_poly.entity_id
_entity_poly.type
_entity_poly.pdbx_seq_one_letter_code
_entity_poly.pdbx_strand_id
1 'polypeptide(L)'
;MKTEFKKKSYKAFQVVVMGMTVLGLTACGKAVESKSESVLNPNSLTLKEIEVKAKKEGEINSVGMPDSWANWVETWNEVNEKYNLKHTDTDLSSAEEIAKMDSEKENATADIGDVGMSFGPLAEQKKLTIPYKTSYWNEIPDWAKDDNGDWVVGYQGTISFLTNKELVKTPPKSWDDILKGNYKVTVGDVQRGSQNQMAVLAAAIAYGGDESNIQPGIDFFKKLAKQGRLSLTDAKPANIEKGEVEVALVWDFNALGYAEAIKRSQFDVSIPSDGSVVSGYSTIINKYAEHPYAAMATREYILSDEGQINLAKGFARPIRNVELPKDVAEKMIPKEQYKKAKPIKDFKAWEETAKTLPQIWQEEVLVNVK
;
A
#
# COMPACT_ATOMS: atom_id res chain seq x y z
N MET A 1 6.13 -13.22 -64.48
CA MET A 1 5.36 -14.47 -64.51
C MET A 1 4.04 -14.15 -63.76
N LYS A 2 2.93 -14.13 -64.52
CA LYS A 2 1.57 -13.78 -64.05
C LYS A 2 0.93 -15.02 -63.44
N THR A 3 0.19 -14.88 -62.31
CA THR A 3 -0.88 -15.81 -61.87
C THR A 3 -1.82 -15.02 -61.00
N GLU A 4 -2.84 -14.65 -61.44
CA GLU A 4 -4.29 -14.84 -61.62
C GLU A 4 -5.06 -14.99 -60.30
N PHE A 5 -5.94 -14.00 -60.13
CA PHE A 5 -7.05 -13.96 -59.17
C PHE A 5 -8.17 -14.95 -59.56
N LYS A 6 -8.70 -15.71 -58.60
CA LYS A 6 -9.99 -16.40 -58.72
C LYS A 6 -10.99 -15.80 -57.75
N LYS A 7 -11.97 -15.11 -58.32
CA LYS A 7 -13.28 -14.73 -57.73
C LYS A 7 -14.12 -15.99 -57.55
N LYS A 8 -14.74 -16.18 -56.40
CA LYS A 8 -15.89 -17.08 -56.24
C LYS A 8 -17.13 -16.27 -55.80
N SER A 9 -18.20 -16.52 -56.56
CA SER A 9 -19.48 -15.84 -56.61
C SER A 9 -20.42 -16.22 -55.45
N TYR A 10 -21.23 -15.24 -55.07
CA TYR A 10 -22.41 -15.38 -54.22
C TYR A 10 -23.53 -16.16 -54.92
N LYS A 11 -24.19 -17.07 -54.18
CA LYS A 11 -25.53 -17.55 -54.54
C LYS A 11 -26.49 -17.19 -53.40
N ALA A 12 -27.48 -16.39 -53.78
CA ALA A 12 -28.66 -16.09 -52.99
C ALA A 12 -29.55 -17.33 -52.89
N PHE A 13 -30.16 -17.53 -51.71
CA PHE A 13 -31.26 -18.50 -51.56
C PHE A 13 -32.48 -17.81 -51.00
N GLN A 14 -33.58 -18.01 -51.69
CA GLN A 14 -34.88 -17.37 -51.49
C GLN A 14 -35.65 -17.96 -50.32
N VAL A 15 -36.43 -17.07 -49.73
CA VAL A 15 -37.45 -17.27 -48.70
C VAL A 15 -38.56 -18.19 -49.20
N VAL A 16 -38.94 -19.17 -48.38
CA VAL A 16 -40.27 -19.82 -48.46
C VAL A 16 -40.93 -19.65 -47.09
N VAL A 17 -42.01 -18.89 -47.08
CA VAL A 17 -42.96 -18.74 -45.98
C VAL A 17 -43.94 -19.90 -46.08
N MET A 18 -44.07 -20.70 -45.02
CA MET A 18 -45.23 -21.58 -44.86
C MET A 18 -45.66 -21.58 -43.39
N GLY A 19 -46.84 -21.05 -43.19
CA GLY A 19 -47.49 -20.99 -41.91
C GLY A 19 -48.07 -22.33 -41.48
N MET A 20 -48.04 -22.60 -40.18
CA MET A 20 -48.95 -23.57 -39.53
C MET A 20 -49.10 -23.25 -38.04
N THR A 21 -50.33 -22.92 -37.74
CA THR A 21 -51.20 -23.26 -36.58
C THR A 21 -50.59 -23.46 -35.20
N VAL A 22 -51.10 -22.66 -34.31
CA VAL A 22 -51.06 -22.66 -32.86
C VAL A 22 -51.56 -23.99 -32.28
N LEU A 23 -50.79 -24.60 -31.43
CA LEU A 23 -51.24 -25.53 -30.37
C LEU A 23 -50.51 -25.16 -29.09
N GLY A 24 -51.31 -24.68 -28.10
CA GLY A 24 -50.84 -24.33 -26.79
C GLY A 24 -50.34 -25.55 -26.00
N LEU A 25 -49.13 -25.38 -25.45
CA LEU A 25 -48.63 -26.20 -24.36
C LEU A 25 -48.19 -25.24 -23.27
N THR A 26 -48.97 -25.19 -22.19
CA THR A 26 -48.60 -24.56 -20.92
C THR A 26 -47.40 -25.29 -20.33
N ALA A 27 -46.20 -24.79 -20.60
CA ALA A 27 -45.02 -25.17 -19.85
C ALA A 27 -44.83 -24.14 -18.73
N CYS A 28 -44.89 -24.55 -17.47
CA CYS A 28 -44.45 -23.81 -16.31
C CYS A 28 -42.97 -23.44 -16.48
N GLY A 29 -42.72 -22.30 -17.08
CA GLY A 29 -41.43 -21.66 -17.00
C GLY A 29 -41.23 -21.10 -15.60
N LYS A 30 -40.37 -21.71 -14.80
CA LYS A 30 -39.80 -21.04 -13.65
C LYS A 30 -39.22 -19.72 -14.18
N ALA A 31 -39.81 -18.61 -13.72
CA ALA A 31 -39.21 -17.31 -13.89
C ALA A 31 -37.79 -17.39 -13.31
N VAL A 32 -36.79 -17.28 -14.14
CA VAL A 32 -35.45 -16.95 -13.71
C VAL A 32 -35.61 -15.51 -13.19
N GLU A 33 -35.76 -15.37 -11.87
CA GLU A 33 -35.55 -14.10 -11.21
C GLU A 33 -34.15 -13.64 -11.63
N SER A 34 -34.08 -12.66 -12.49
CA SER A 34 -32.88 -11.85 -12.62
C SER A 34 -32.68 -11.26 -11.23
N LYS A 35 -31.72 -11.81 -10.47
CA LYS A 35 -31.17 -11.10 -9.32
C LYS A 35 -30.72 -9.77 -9.87
N SER A 36 -31.51 -8.71 -9.65
CA SER A 36 -30.97 -7.36 -9.67
C SER A 36 -29.87 -7.42 -8.63
N GLU A 37 -28.61 -7.36 -9.06
CA GLU A 37 -27.50 -7.07 -8.19
C GLU A 37 -27.88 -5.79 -7.46
N SER A 38 -28.34 -5.90 -6.22
CA SER A 38 -28.50 -4.75 -5.36
C SER A 38 -27.11 -4.19 -5.20
N VAL A 39 -26.89 -3.01 -5.79
CA VAL A 39 -25.64 -2.28 -5.62
C VAL A 39 -25.34 -2.26 -4.12
N LEU A 40 -24.24 -2.89 -3.73
CA LEU A 40 -23.81 -2.93 -2.35
C LEU A 40 -23.70 -1.50 -1.84
N ASN A 41 -24.53 -1.11 -0.88
CA ASN A 41 -24.41 0.16 -0.18
C ASN A 41 -23.93 -0.08 1.26
N PRO A 42 -22.60 -0.17 1.47
CA PRO A 42 -22.02 -0.55 2.75
C PRO A 42 -22.40 0.42 3.87
N ASN A 43 -22.51 1.72 3.55
CA ASN A 43 -22.79 2.77 4.53
C ASN A 43 -24.25 2.76 5.04
N SER A 44 -25.11 1.89 4.52
CA SER A 44 -26.48 1.68 5.02
C SER A 44 -26.58 0.57 6.07
N LEU A 45 -25.51 -0.20 6.29
CA LEU A 45 -25.46 -1.32 7.23
C LEU A 45 -24.93 -0.87 8.59
N THR A 46 -25.45 -1.48 9.64
CA THR A 46 -24.88 -1.36 10.99
C THR A 46 -23.62 -2.23 11.10
N LEU A 47 -22.72 -1.87 12.00
CA LEU A 47 -21.52 -2.68 12.28
C LEU A 47 -21.88 -4.14 12.61
N LYS A 48 -22.94 -4.36 13.42
CA LYS A 48 -23.41 -5.71 13.77
C LYS A 48 -23.85 -6.52 12.56
N GLU A 49 -24.51 -5.90 11.59
CA GLU A 49 -24.90 -6.57 10.34
C GLU A 49 -23.68 -6.95 9.50
N ILE A 50 -22.69 -6.06 9.44
CA ILE A 50 -21.40 -6.31 8.76
C ILE A 50 -20.69 -7.50 9.43
N GLU A 51 -20.56 -7.52 10.75
CA GLU A 51 -19.92 -8.61 11.49
C GLU A 51 -20.62 -9.97 11.28
N VAL A 52 -21.96 -10.00 11.26
CA VAL A 52 -22.73 -11.22 11.00
C VAL A 52 -22.50 -11.73 9.57
N LYS A 53 -22.39 -10.81 8.59
CA LYS A 53 -22.13 -11.15 7.19
C LYS A 53 -20.68 -11.60 7.00
N ALA A 54 -19.70 -10.92 7.61
CA ALA A 54 -18.30 -11.30 7.60
C ALA A 54 -18.08 -12.73 8.13
N LYS A 55 -18.71 -13.07 9.27
CA LYS A 55 -18.68 -14.44 9.81
C LYS A 55 -19.26 -15.49 8.88
N LYS A 56 -20.20 -15.13 8.00
CA LYS A 56 -20.77 -16.04 7.00
C LYS A 56 -19.86 -16.21 5.78
N GLU A 57 -19.13 -15.18 5.42
CA GLU A 57 -18.12 -15.25 4.37
C GLU A 57 -16.99 -16.18 4.79
N GLY A 58 -16.53 -16.11 6.03
CA GLY A 58 -15.62 -17.08 6.65
C GLY A 58 -14.18 -17.01 6.17
N GLU A 59 -13.88 -16.20 5.15
CA GLU A 59 -12.56 -16.02 4.57
C GLU A 59 -12.27 -14.54 4.31
N ILE A 60 -10.98 -14.19 4.22
CA ILE A 60 -10.50 -12.89 3.75
C ILE A 60 -9.12 -13.04 3.11
N ASN A 61 -8.94 -12.41 1.97
CA ASN A 61 -7.68 -12.40 1.23
C ASN A 61 -7.15 -10.98 1.15
N SER A 62 -5.98 -10.74 1.74
CA SER A 62 -5.31 -9.43 1.69
C SER A 62 -4.17 -9.40 0.68
N VAL A 63 -3.77 -8.19 0.33
CA VAL A 63 -2.53 -7.90 -0.39
C VAL A 63 -1.78 -6.79 0.32
N GLY A 64 -0.45 -6.91 0.39
CA GLY A 64 0.42 -5.88 0.99
C GLY A 64 0.39 -5.82 2.52
N MET A 65 -0.08 -6.87 3.20
CA MET A 65 -0.20 -6.93 4.66
C MET A 65 0.59 -8.11 5.25
N PRO A 66 1.89 -8.28 4.94
CA PRO A 66 2.67 -9.42 5.39
C PRO A 66 2.95 -9.39 6.90
N ASP A 67 3.07 -10.55 7.51
CA ASP A 67 3.29 -10.75 8.95
C ASP A 67 4.45 -9.93 9.55
N SER A 68 5.50 -9.72 8.75
CA SER A 68 6.71 -8.98 9.16
C SER A 68 6.58 -7.46 9.16
N TRP A 69 5.44 -6.93 8.75
CA TRP A 69 5.21 -5.50 8.55
C TRP A 69 4.19 -4.98 9.56
N ALA A 70 4.53 -3.93 10.33
CA ALA A 70 3.62 -3.23 11.24
C ALA A 70 2.79 -4.15 12.18
N ASN A 71 3.32 -5.33 12.54
CA ASN A 71 2.66 -6.33 13.37
C ASN A 71 1.34 -6.88 12.78
N TRP A 72 1.26 -7.00 11.44
CA TRP A 72 0.08 -7.59 10.81
C TRP A 72 -0.23 -9.00 11.34
N VAL A 73 0.77 -9.76 11.78
CA VAL A 73 0.58 -11.11 12.34
C VAL A 73 -0.41 -11.12 13.52
N GLU A 74 -0.24 -10.23 14.53
CA GLU A 74 -1.21 -10.16 15.65
C GLU A 74 -2.55 -9.59 15.20
N THR A 75 -2.53 -8.56 14.34
CA THR A 75 -3.76 -7.97 13.79
C THR A 75 -4.61 -9.03 13.10
N TRP A 76 -3.99 -9.87 12.25
CA TRP A 76 -4.72 -10.95 11.57
C TRP A 76 -5.18 -12.06 12.53
N ASN A 77 -4.39 -12.40 13.55
CA ASN A 77 -4.81 -13.37 14.55
C ASN A 77 -6.08 -12.91 15.27
N GLU A 78 -6.13 -11.64 15.69
CA GLU A 78 -7.30 -11.10 16.39
C GLU A 78 -8.51 -10.90 15.45
N VAL A 79 -8.31 -10.47 14.21
CA VAL A 79 -9.37 -10.38 13.19
C VAL A 79 -9.97 -11.76 12.92
N ASN A 80 -9.11 -12.79 12.75
CA ASN A 80 -9.53 -14.15 12.50
C ASN A 80 -10.34 -14.73 13.66
N GLU A 81 -9.90 -14.49 14.91
CA GLU A 81 -10.62 -14.93 16.10
C GLU A 81 -11.95 -14.19 16.25
N LYS A 82 -11.95 -12.86 16.15
CA LYS A 82 -13.13 -12.00 16.37
C LYS A 82 -14.25 -12.28 15.37
N TYR A 83 -13.88 -12.47 14.11
CA TYR A 83 -14.85 -12.62 13.02
C TYR A 83 -14.95 -14.04 12.47
N ASN A 84 -14.23 -15.00 13.05
CA ASN A 84 -14.16 -16.40 12.60
C ASN A 84 -13.79 -16.51 11.11
N LEU A 85 -12.72 -15.82 10.73
CA LEU A 85 -12.21 -15.76 9.35
C LEU A 85 -10.98 -16.66 9.19
N LYS A 86 -10.75 -17.12 7.97
CA LYS A 86 -9.50 -17.70 7.51
C LYS A 86 -8.80 -16.69 6.61
N HIS A 87 -7.63 -16.24 7.01
CA HIS A 87 -6.88 -15.22 6.30
C HIS A 87 -5.78 -15.80 5.42
N THR A 88 -5.55 -15.18 4.26
CA THR A 88 -4.34 -15.32 3.45
C THR A 88 -3.85 -13.95 3.00
N ASP A 89 -2.52 -13.77 2.90
CA ASP A 89 -1.91 -12.56 2.35
C ASP A 89 -1.01 -12.87 1.16
N THR A 90 -0.93 -11.91 0.25
CA THR A 90 0.08 -11.89 -0.81
C THR A 90 0.91 -10.61 -0.68
N ASP A 91 2.19 -10.75 -0.31
CA ASP A 91 3.13 -9.61 -0.19
C ASP A 91 3.39 -8.98 -1.55
N LEU A 92 2.83 -7.81 -1.80
CA LEU A 92 2.95 -7.05 -3.04
C LEU A 92 3.33 -5.60 -2.73
N SER A 93 4.01 -4.95 -3.67
CA SER A 93 4.17 -3.49 -3.63
C SER A 93 2.87 -2.78 -4.00
N SER A 94 2.69 -1.54 -3.54
CA SER A 94 1.45 -0.78 -3.79
C SER A 94 1.07 -0.67 -5.26
N ALA A 95 2.05 -0.57 -6.17
CA ALA A 95 1.79 -0.56 -7.60
C ALA A 95 1.29 -1.92 -8.12
N GLU A 96 1.86 -3.02 -7.59
CA GLU A 96 1.45 -4.38 -7.95
C GLU A 96 0.05 -4.70 -7.41
N GLU A 97 -0.31 -4.21 -6.22
CA GLU A 97 -1.65 -4.36 -5.66
C GLU A 97 -2.71 -3.71 -6.56
N ILE A 98 -2.48 -2.45 -6.97
CA ILE A 98 -3.39 -1.74 -7.90
C ILE A 98 -3.45 -2.47 -9.24
N ALA A 99 -2.33 -2.91 -9.79
CA ALA A 99 -2.29 -3.64 -11.05
C ALA A 99 -3.03 -4.98 -10.97
N LYS A 100 -2.90 -5.71 -9.84
CA LYS A 100 -3.60 -6.96 -9.58
C LYS A 100 -5.11 -6.73 -9.56
N MET A 101 -5.61 -5.77 -8.75
CA MET A 101 -7.03 -5.46 -8.66
C MET A 101 -7.62 -5.02 -10.01
N ASP A 102 -6.88 -4.20 -10.78
CA ASP A 102 -7.33 -3.72 -12.11
C ASP A 102 -7.34 -4.82 -13.18
N SER A 103 -6.42 -5.79 -13.11
CA SER A 103 -6.33 -6.88 -14.07
C SER A 103 -7.30 -8.01 -13.79
N GLU A 104 -7.54 -8.34 -12.51
CA GLU A 104 -8.39 -9.46 -12.11
C GLU A 104 -9.89 -9.16 -12.18
N LYS A 105 -10.29 -7.95 -11.76
CA LYS A 105 -11.70 -7.50 -11.76
C LYS A 105 -12.65 -8.59 -11.25
N GLU A 106 -13.58 -9.05 -12.11
CA GLU A 106 -14.60 -10.06 -11.75
C GLU A 106 -14.02 -11.43 -11.31
N ASN A 107 -12.72 -11.63 -11.47
CA ASN A 107 -12.01 -12.80 -10.98
C ASN A 107 -11.08 -12.46 -9.81
N ALA A 108 -11.46 -11.48 -9.01
CA ALA A 108 -10.65 -10.98 -7.91
C ALA A 108 -10.25 -12.09 -6.94
N THR A 109 -8.99 -12.06 -6.54
CA THR A 109 -8.42 -12.97 -5.54
C THR A 109 -7.94 -12.22 -4.29
N ALA A 110 -8.23 -10.92 -4.22
CA ALA A 110 -7.94 -10.07 -3.07
C ALA A 110 -9.19 -9.26 -2.69
N ASP A 111 -9.48 -9.21 -1.40
CA ASP A 111 -10.63 -8.49 -0.83
C ASP A 111 -10.24 -7.11 -0.30
N ILE A 112 -9.05 -7.00 0.29
CA ILE A 112 -8.53 -5.77 0.92
C ILE A 112 -7.06 -5.59 0.59
N GLY A 113 -6.60 -4.35 0.43
CA GLY A 113 -5.20 -4.01 0.22
C GLY A 113 -4.72 -2.93 1.19
N ASP A 114 -3.38 -2.89 1.42
CA ASP A 114 -2.70 -1.89 2.26
C ASP A 114 -1.67 -1.13 1.43
N VAL A 115 -2.14 -0.14 0.71
CA VAL A 115 -1.33 0.64 -0.24
C VAL A 115 -0.76 1.90 0.39
N GLY A 116 0.44 2.30 -0.02
CA GLY A 116 0.94 3.63 0.33
C GLY A 116 -0.08 4.71 -0.02
N MET A 117 -0.21 5.71 0.83
CA MET A 117 -1.30 6.69 0.82
C MET A 117 -1.55 7.34 -0.56
N SER A 118 -0.51 7.56 -1.37
CA SER A 118 -0.63 8.10 -2.73
C SER A 118 -1.35 7.16 -3.72
N PHE A 119 -1.46 5.89 -3.41
CA PHE A 119 -2.13 4.89 -4.24
C PHE A 119 -3.64 4.76 -3.93
N GLY A 120 -4.10 5.27 -2.78
CA GLY A 120 -5.52 5.33 -2.44
C GLY A 120 -6.33 6.11 -3.48
N PRO A 121 -6.00 7.39 -3.77
CA PRO A 121 -6.63 8.17 -4.84
C PRO A 121 -6.54 7.51 -6.22
N LEU A 122 -5.44 6.82 -6.52
CA LEU A 122 -5.29 6.10 -7.79
C LEU A 122 -6.29 4.92 -7.89
N ALA A 123 -6.48 4.16 -6.80
CA ALA A 123 -7.47 3.08 -6.75
C ALA A 123 -8.89 3.62 -6.95
N GLU A 124 -9.22 4.75 -6.33
CA GLU A 124 -10.49 5.45 -6.48
C GLU A 124 -10.72 5.91 -7.93
N GLN A 125 -9.74 6.63 -8.54
CA GLN A 125 -9.82 7.08 -9.94
C GLN A 125 -10.06 5.93 -10.91
N LYS A 126 -9.44 4.78 -10.65
CA LYS A 126 -9.62 3.55 -11.44
C LYS A 126 -10.94 2.84 -11.12
N LYS A 127 -11.71 3.31 -10.14
CA LYS A 127 -12.97 2.71 -9.67
C LYS A 127 -12.79 1.25 -9.20
N LEU A 128 -11.72 0.99 -8.49
CA LEU A 128 -11.35 -0.33 -7.96
C LEU A 128 -11.79 -0.54 -6.51
N THR A 129 -12.49 0.42 -5.90
CA THR A 129 -12.79 0.44 -4.47
C THR A 129 -14.28 0.34 -4.17
N ILE A 130 -14.60 -0.23 -3.01
CA ILE A 130 -15.90 -0.12 -2.35
C ILE A 130 -15.77 0.97 -1.29
N PRO A 131 -16.55 2.08 -1.39
CA PRO A 131 -16.51 3.12 -0.38
C PRO A 131 -17.17 2.64 0.92
N TYR A 132 -16.41 2.65 2.02
CA TYR A 132 -16.90 2.28 3.33
C TYR A 132 -16.32 3.17 4.43
N LYS A 133 -17.18 3.87 5.17
CA LYS A 133 -16.84 4.70 6.33
C LYS A 133 -17.03 3.90 7.60
N THR A 134 -15.95 3.75 8.36
CA THR A 134 -15.99 3.02 9.63
C THR A 134 -16.71 3.80 10.73
N SER A 135 -17.02 3.14 11.83
CA SER A 135 -17.56 3.77 13.04
C SER A 135 -16.62 4.83 13.65
N TYR A 136 -15.33 4.75 13.35
CA TYR A 136 -14.27 5.68 13.80
C TYR A 136 -14.01 6.84 12.83
N TRP A 137 -14.80 6.98 11.76
CA TRP A 137 -14.56 7.92 10.66
C TRP A 137 -14.28 9.35 11.07
N ASN A 138 -15.02 9.84 12.07
CA ASN A 138 -14.90 11.23 12.55
C ASN A 138 -13.66 11.49 13.42
N GLU A 139 -12.97 10.45 13.86
CA GLU A 139 -11.73 10.56 14.63
C GLU A 139 -10.47 10.56 13.76
N ILE A 140 -10.64 10.26 12.47
CA ILE A 140 -9.54 10.22 11.51
C ILE A 140 -9.35 11.61 10.91
N PRO A 141 -8.12 12.15 10.87
CA PRO A 141 -7.84 13.44 10.26
C PRO A 141 -8.29 13.49 8.78
N ASP A 142 -8.78 14.65 8.33
CA ASP A 142 -9.30 14.79 6.97
C ASP A 142 -8.26 14.49 5.88
N TRP A 143 -6.99 14.79 6.12
CA TRP A 143 -5.90 14.47 5.19
C TRP A 143 -5.64 12.97 5.03
N ALA A 144 -6.18 12.13 5.91
CA ALA A 144 -5.91 10.70 6.00
C ALA A 144 -7.06 9.82 5.48
N LYS A 145 -8.03 10.40 4.82
CA LYS A 145 -9.22 9.68 4.32
C LYS A 145 -9.81 10.34 3.08
N ASP A 146 -10.47 9.56 2.26
CA ASP A 146 -11.32 10.06 1.19
C ASP A 146 -12.71 10.43 1.70
N ASP A 147 -13.31 11.48 1.13
CA ASP A 147 -14.64 11.97 1.55
C ASP A 147 -15.76 10.92 1.40
N ASN A 148 -15.67 9.99 0.47
CA ASN A 148 -16.65 8.94 0.23
C ASN A 148 -16.36 7.65 1.00
N GLY A 149 -15.09 7.44 1.42
CA GLY A 149 -14.64 6.22 2.10
C GLY A 149 -13.98 5.20 1.19
N ASP A 150 -13.55 5.61 0.00
CA ASP A 150 -12.87 4.74 -0.95
C ASP A 150 -11.53 4.24 -0.39
N TRP A 151 -10.83 5.11 0.33
CA TRP A 151 -9.61 4.77 1.05
C TRP A 151 -9.54 5.47 2.40
N VAL A 152 -8.77 4.91 3.32
CA VAL A 152 -8.49 5.49 4.63
C VAL A 152 -7.13 5.00 5.13
N VAL A 153 -6.32 5.93 5.65
CA VAL A 153 -5.03 5.60 6.27
C VAL A 153 -5.27 4.81 7.56
N GLY A 154 -4.65 3.64 7.67
CA GLY A 154 -4.70 2.79 8.85
C GLY A 154 -3.66 3.16 9.90
N TYR A 155 -2.47 3.59 9.45
CA TYR A 155 -1.33 3.95 10.30
C TYR A 155 -0.35 4.82 9.52
N GLN A 156 0.59 5.41 10.23
CA GLN A 156 1.59 6.31 9.65
C GLN A 156 3.00 5.93 10.05
N GLY A 157 3.96 6.30 9.20
CA GLY A 157 5.39 6.16 9.39
C GLY A 157 6.14 7.41 8.93
N THR A 158 7.42 7.47 9.30
CA THR A 158 8.34 8.52 8.90
C THR A 158 9.58 7.88 8.29
N ILE A 159 10.07 8.39 7.17
CA ILE A 159 11.31 7.88 6.59
C ILE A 159 12.46 8.09 7.57
N SER A 160 13.17 7.01 7.85
CA SER A 160 14.25 6.91 8.83
C SER A 160 15.50 6.29 8.23
N PHE A 161 16.60 6.37 8.97
CA PHE A 161 17.82 5.65 8.68
C PHE A 161 17.94 4.43 9.62
N LEU A 162 17.96 3.24 9.04
CA LEU A 162 18.35 2.01 9.72
C LEU A 162 19.83 1.74 9.43
N THR A 163 20.69 1.80 10.43
CA THR A 163 22.14 1.65 10.27
C THR A 163 22.64 0.41 11.01
N ASN A 164 23.34 -0.47 10.33
CA ASN A 164 24.06 -1.57 10.96
C ASN A 164 25.38 -1.05 11.59
N LYS A 165 25.44 -0.96 12.93
CA LYS A 165 26.59 -0.43 13.67
C LYS A 165 27.84 -1.33 13.63
N GLU A 166 27.70 -2.58 13.23
CA GLU A 166 28.84 -3.46 13.00
C GLU A 166 29.60 -3.07 11.74
N LEU A 167 28.88 -2.57 10.71
CA LEU A 167 29.43 -2.14 9.44
C LEU A 167 29.73 -0.62 9.41
N VAL A 168 28.86 0.19 10.00
CA VAL A 168 28.98 1.65 10.02
C VAL A 168 29.17 2.15 11.45
N LYS A 169 30.42 2.46 11.81
CA LYS A 169 30.79 2.82 13.21
C LYS A 169 30.21 4.15 13.67
N THR A 170 29.97 5.07 12.74
CA THR A 170 29.35 6.37 13.00
C THR A 170 28.04 6.45 12.20
N PRO A 171 26.90 6.06 12.79
CA PRO A 171 25.60 6.12 12.12
C PRO A 171 25.24 7.53 11.69
N PRO A 172 24.78 7.74 10.44
CA PRO A 172 24.33 9.06 9.99
C PRO A 172 23.09 9.53 10.77
N LYS A 173 23.01 10.85 11.00
CA LYS A 173 21.88 11.54 11.63
C LYS A 173 21.23 12.58 10.73
N SER A 174 21.83 12.82 9.57
CA SER A 174 21.36 13.78 8.57
C SER A 174 21.65 13.26 7.16
N TRP A 175 20.96 13.80 6.16
CA TRP A 175 21.25 13.52 4.75
C TRP A 175 22.65 13.98 4.37
N ASP A 176 23.12 15.07 5.00
CA ASP A 176 24.50 15.54 4.84
C ASP A 176 25.54 14.52 5.36
N ASP A 177 25.26 13.83 6.47
CA ASP A 177 26.14 12.76 6.97
C ASP A 177 26.22 11.60 5.99
N ILE A 178 25.09 11.27 5.34
CA ILE A 178 25.08 10.25 4.29
C ILE A 178 25.97 10.65 3.13
N LEU A 179 25.94 11.89 2.65
CA LEU A 179 26.82 12.32 1.56
C LEU A 179 28.30 12.29 1.93
N LYS A 180 28.64 12.55 3.19
CA LYS A 180 30.02 12.56 3.71
C LYS A 180 30.52 11.15 4.05
N GLY A 181 29.64 10.18 4.22
CA GLY A 181 29.98 8.80 4.58
C GLY A 181 30.71 8.06 3.46
N ASN A 182 31.17 6.84 3.78
CA ASN A 182 31.85 5.95 2.83
C ASN A 182 31.15 4.57 2.71
N TYR A 183 29.97 4.44 3.25
CA TYR A 183 29.13 3.23 3.26
C TYR A 183 28.09 3.27 2.11
N LYS A 184 27.54 2.12 1.80
CA LYS A 184 26.44 2.00 0.85
C LYS A 184 25.10 2.38 1.50
N VAL A 185 24.23 2.98 0.71
CA VAL A 185 22.87 3.36 1.10
C VAL A 185 21.88 2.62 0.26
N THR A 186 21.01 1.88 0.92
CA THR A 186 19.97 1.06 0.32
C THR A 186 18.66 1.81 0.29
N VAL A 187 18.07 1.99 -0.89
CA VAL A 187 16.78 2.64 -1.09
C VAL A 187 15.71 1.71 -1.64
N GLY A 188 16.11 0.57 -2.25
CA GLY A 188 15.20 -0.37 -2.89
C GLY A 188 14.66 0.11 -4.24
N ASP A 189 13.49 -0.42 -4.65
CA ASP A 189 12.90 -0.15 -5.97
C ASP A 189 11.95 1.06 -5.95
N VAL A 190 12.48 2.23 -6.30
CA VAL A 190 11.73 3.50 -6.38
C VAL A 190 10.64 3.46 -7.47
N GLN A 191 10.75 2.58 -8.46
CA GLN A 191 9.78 2.50 -9.55
C GLN A 191 8.43 1.90 -9.09
N ARG A 192 8.43 1.11 -8.01
CA ARG A 192 7.24 0.36 -7.56
C ARG A 192 6.84 0.58 -6.11
N GLY A 193 7.80 0.84 -5.23
CA GLY A 193 7.57 0.88 -3.79
C GLY A 193 7.25 2.28 -3.26
N SER A 194 6.12 2.44 -2.57
CA SER A 194 5.75 3.71 -1.92
C SER A 194 6.82 4.17 -0.92
N GLN A 195 7.31 3.30 -0.04
CA GLN A 195 8.40 3.60 0.90
C GLN A 195 9.63 4.18 0.19
N ASN A 196 9.99 3.60 -0.95
CA ASN A 196 11.18 3.99 -1.71
C ASN A 196 10.99 5.36 -2.39
N GLN A 197 9.79 5.65 -2.90
CA GLN A 197 9.42 6.96 -3.43
C GLN A 197 9.43 8.03 -2.33
N MET A 198 8.91 7.70 -1.14
CA MET A 198 8.94 8.60 0.02
C MET A 198 10.36 8.87 0.52
N ALA A 199 11.31 7.94 0.36
CA ALA A 199 12.72 8.20 0.67
C ALA A 199 13.32 9.28 -0.28
N VAL A 200 12.90 9.28 -1.56
CA VAL A 200 13.30 10.34 -2.51
C VAL A 200 12.69 11.69 -2.12
N LEU A 201 11.40 11.72 -1.74
CA LEU A 201 10.74 12.93 -1.27
C LEU A 201 11.35 13.45 0.03
N ALA A 202 11.69 12.56 0.98
CA ALA A 202 12.34 12.95 2.23
C ALA A 202 13.69 13.64 1.97
N ALA A 203 14.50 13.10 1.05
CA ALA A 203 15.74 13.76 0.62
C ALA A 203 15.45 15.10 -0.07
N ALA A 204 14.43 15.19 -0.94
CA ALA A 204 14.05 16.44 -1.57
C ALA A 204 13.69 17.51 -0.54
N ILE A 205 12.84 17.17 0.44
CA ILE A 205 12.45 18.10 1.53
C ILE A 205 13.65 18.59 2.32
N ALA A 206 14.62 17.71 2.62
CA ALA A 206 15.84 18.09 3.34
C ALA A 206 16.69 19.10 2.58
N TYR A 207 16.68 19.05 1.25
CA TYR A 207 17.43 19.97 0.38
C TYR A 207 16.56 21.08 -0.24
N GLY A 208 15.41 21.40 0.39
CA GLY A 208 14.59 22.54 0.02
C GLY A 208 13.60 22.30 -1.12
N GLY A 209 13.41 21.06 -1.53
CA GLY A 209 12.32 20.62 -2.41
C GLY A 209 11.03 20.36 -1.66
N ASP A 210 10.02 19.89 -2.38
CA ASP A 210 8.69 19.54 -1.89
C ASP A 210 8.00 18.55 -2.85
N GLU A 211 6.69 18.35 -2.64
CA GLU A 211 5.86 17.44 -3.43
C GLU A 211 5.84 17.79 -4.93
N SER A 212 6.02 19.07 -5.30
CA SER A 212 6.05 19.55 -6.68
C SER A 212 7.46 19.67 -7.26
N ASN A 213 8.49 19.63 -6.39
CA ASN A 213 9.89 19.77 -6.76
C ASN A 213 10.73 18.65 -6.15
N ILE A 214 10.73 17.51 -6.81
CA ILE A 214 11.48 16.31 -6.40
C ILE A 214 12.97 16.37 -6.78
N GLN A 215 13.39 17.31 -7.63
CA GLN A 215 14.73 17.35 -8.22
C GLN A 215 15.88 17.36 -7.19
N PRO A 216 15.80 18.09 -6.05
CA PRO A 216 16.85 18.01 -5.02
C PRO A 216 17.08 16.59 -4.48
N GLY A 217 16.01 15.77 -4.36
CA GLY A 217 16.11 14.35 -3.98
C GLY A 217 16.76 13.52 -5.08
N ILE A 218 16.38 13.71 -6.32
CA ILE A 218 16.99 13.05 -7.48
C ILE A 218 18.49 13.37 -7.53
N ASP A 219 18.88 14.63 -7.35
CA ASP A 219 20.29 15.05 -7.35
C ASP A 219 21.10 14.40 -6.22
N PHE A 220 20.48 14.22 -5.04
CA PHE A 220 21.08 13.50 -3.92
C PHE A 220 21.39 12.04 -4.31
N PHE A 221 20.43 11.30 -4.79
CA PHE A 221 20.62 9.88 -5.18
C PHE A 221 21.54 9.73 -6.38
N LYS A 222 21.50 10.64 -7.32
CA LYS A 222 22.42 10.70 -8.46
C LYS A 222 23.89 10.86 -8.00
N LYS A 223 24.15 11.63 -6.94
CA LYS A 223 25.48 11.75 -6.32
C LYS A 223 25.93 10.42 -5.72
N LEU A 224 25.05 9.75 -4.96
CA LEU A 224 25.33 8.42 -4.38
C LEU A 224 25.60 7.37 -5.46
N ALA A 225 24.80 7.35 -6.52
CA ALA A 225 24.96 6.43 -7.66
C ALA A 225 26.33 6.62 -8.34
N LYS A 226 26.71 7.88 -8.64
CA LYS A 226 28.02 8.21 -9.24
C LYS A 226 29.20 7.80 -8.33
N GLN A 227 29.03 7.84 -7.02
CA GLN A 227 30.02 7.39 -6.05
C GLN A 227 30.09 5.85 -5.92
N GLY A 228 29.17 5.09 -6.56
CA GLY A 228 29.03 3.64 -6.40
C GLY A 228 28.52 3.23 -5.02
N ARG A 229 27.83 4.15 -4.33
CA ARG A 229 27.33 3.98 -2.97
C ARG A 229 25.80 3.74 -2.88
N LEU A 230 25.09 3.87 -3.98
CA LEU A 230 23.67 3.55 -4.04
C LEU A 230 23.48 2.05 -4.22
N SER A 231 22.73 1.43 -3.32
CA SER A 231 22.29 0.04 -3.41
C SER A 231 20.80 -0.03 -3.71
N LEU A 232 20.43 -0.87 -4.68
CA LEU A 232 19.05 -1.16 -5.06
C LEU A 232 18.54 -2.47 -4.42
N THR A 233 19.34 -3.07 -3.55
CA THR A 233 18.93 -4.25 -2.77
C THR A 233 17.73 -3.90 -1.90
N ASP A 234 16.77 -4.79 -1.78
CA ASP A 234 15.66 -4.60 -0.86
C ASP A 234 16.14 -4.68 0.59
N ALA A 235 15.73 -3.72 1.42
CA ALA A 235 15.98 -3.71 2.85
C ALA A 235 14.99 -4.64 3.58
N LYS A 236 15.00 -5.94 3.22
CA LYS A 236 14.20 -6.98 3.89
C LYS A 236 15.02 -7.61 5.05
N PRO A 237 14.37 -8.16 6.09
CA PRO A 237 15.05 -8.77 7.24
C PRO A 237 16.17 -9.73 6.84
N ALA A 238 15.95 -10.60 5.86
CA ALA A 238 16.96 -11.56 5.41
C ALA A 238 18.25 -10.92 4.87
N ASN A 239 18.15 -9.81 4.14
CA ASN A 239 19.32 -9.10 3.60
C ASN A 239 20.03 -8.28 4.67
N ILE A 240 19.27 -7.74 5.63
CA ILE A 240 19.80 -7.00 6.78
C ILE A 240 20.57 -7.95 7.70
N GLU A 241 20.00 -9.12 8.02
CA GLU A 241 20.62 -10.15 8.86
C GLU A 241 21.92 -10.68 8.27
N LYS A 242 21.99 -10.86 6.95
CA LYS A 242 23.21 -11.27 6.23
C LYS A 242 24.29 -10.19 6.18
N GLY A 243 24.01 -8.95 6.63
CA GLY A 243 24.92 -7.82 6.53
C GLY A 243 25.08 -7.24 5.13
N GLU A 244 24.13 -7.48 4.22
CA GLU A 244 24.12 -6.92 2.86
C GLU A 244 23.67 -5.44 2.85
N VAL A 245 23.13 -4.96 3.98
CA VAL A 245 22.60 -3.62 4.14
C VAL A 245 23.41 -2.87 5.20
N GLU A 246 24.12 -1.82 4.79
CA GLU A 246 24.89 -0.95 5.69
C GLU A 246 24.02 0.17 6.30
N VAL A 247 23.34 0.95 5.44
CA VAL A 247 22.35 1.94 5.79
C VAL A 247 21.13 1.77 4.88
N ALA A 248 19.94 1.64 5.47
CA ALA A 248 18.68 1.59 4.70
C ALA A 248 17.82 2.82 4.97
N LEU A 249 17.13 3.27 3.93
CA LEU A 249 16.14 4.34 3.96
C LEU A 249 14.75 3.69 3.96
N VAL A 250 14.15 3.55 5.13
CA VAL A 250 12.89 2.83 5.34
C VAL A 250 12.01 3.56 6.34
N TRP A 251 10.74 3.18 6.40
CA TRP A 251 9.85 3.67 7.45
C TRP A 251 10.41 3.36 8.84
N ASP A 252 10.21 4.25 9.80
CA ASP A 252 10.66 4.12 11.17
C ASP A 252 10.12 2.84 11.86
N PHE A 253 8.89 2.46 11.60
CA PHE A 253 8.32 1.23 12.11
C PHE A 253 8.99 -0.01 11.51
N ASN A 254 9.33 -0.02 10.22
CA ASN A 254 10.09 -1.10 9.61
C ASN A 254 11.52 -1.18 10.17
N ALA A 255 12.18 -0.02 10.28
CA ALA A 255 13.52 0.04 10.86
C ALA A 255 13.58 -0.55 12.29
N LEU A 256 12.61 -0.16 13.13
CA LEU A 256 12.49 -0.67 14.50
C LEU A 256 12.12 -2.15 14.51
N GLY A 257 11.14 -2.56 13.72
CA GLY A 257 10.67 -3.95 13.63
C GLY A 257 11.79 -4.89 13.16
N TYR A 258 12.53 -4.53 12.13
CA TYR A 258 13.66 -5.32 11.63
C TYR A 258 14.80 -5.37 12.65
N ALA A 259 15.12 -4.25 13.29
CA ALA A 259 16.13 -4.20 14.34
C ALA A 259 15.75 -5.10 15.54
N GLU A 260 14.49 -5.08 15.96
CA GLU A 260 14.00 -5.91 17.07
C GLU A 260 14.02 -7.39 16.71
N ALA A 261 13.57 -7.75 15.51
CA ALA A 261 13.51 -9.14 15.06
C ALA A 261 14.90 -9.79 14.92
N ILE A 262 15.92 -9.02 14.52
CA ILE A 262 17.28 -9.52 14.31
C ILE A 262 18.08 -9.40 15.62
N LYS A 263 18.42 -8.17 16.01
CA LYS A 263 19.15 -7.84 17.26
C LYS A 263 19.15 -6.33 17.46
N ARG A 264 18.20 -5.83 18.26
CA ARG A 264 18.01 -4.38 18.47
C ARG A 264 19.30 -3.60 18.74
N SER A 265 20.21 -4.16 19.55
CA SER A 265 21.47 -3.51 19.92
C SER A 265 22.48 -3.36 18.77
N GLN A 266 22.33 -4.11 17.70
CA GLN A 266 23.20 -4.06 16.53
C GLN A 266 22.90 -2.85 15.64
N PHE A 267 21.69 -2.32 15.71
CA PHE A 267 21.23 -1.28 14.83
C PHE A 267 21.07 0.07 15.52
N ASP A 268 21.26 1.13 14.76
CA ASP A 268 20.80 2.47 15.07
C ASP A 268 19.62 2.81 14.16
N VAL A 269 18.55 3.35 14.75
CA VAL A 269 17.40 3.85 14.03
C VAL A 269 17.22 5.31 14.37
N SER A 270 17.21 6.17 13.36
CA SER A 270 17.09 7.61 13.57
C SER A 270 16.29 8.31 12.48
N ILE A 271 15.51 9.31 12.88
CA ILE A 271 14.86 10.23 11.95
C ILE A 271 15.88 11.29 11.52
N PRO A 272 16.05 11.58 10.21
CA PRO A 272 16.97 12.62 9.75
C PRO A 272 16.71 13.96 10.40
N SER A 273 17.76 14.55 10.98
CA SER A 273 17.66 15.82 11.74
C SER A 273 17.48 17.05 10.87
N ASP A 274 17.74 16.95 9.57
CA ASP A 274 17.66 18.01 8.57
C ASP A 274 16.36 17.98 7.75
N GLY A 275 15.62 16.88 7.76
CA GLY A 275 14.30 16.78 7.13
C GLY A 275 13.89 15.34 6.85
N SER A 276 12.60 15.08 6.93
CA SER A 276 11.99 13.80 6.53
C SER A 276 10.54 14.00 6.16
N VAL A 277 9.90 12.95 5.64
CA VAL A 277 8.49 12.91 5.29
C VAL A 277 7.72 11.96 6.20
N VAL A 278 6.54 12.40 6.64
CA VAL A 278 5.51 11.57 7.26
C VAL A 278 4.48 11.21 6.20
N SER A 279 4.18 9.93 6.09
CA SER A 279 3.11 9.41 5.25
C SER A 279 2.48 8.20 5.92
N GLY A 280 1.63 7.47 5.23
CA GLY A 280 0.94 6.32 5.79
C GLY A 280 0.59 5.29 4.73
N TYR A 281 -0.10 4.26 5.20
CA TYR A 281 -0.69 3.24 4.36
C TYR A 281 -2.19 3.28 4.48
N SER A 282 -2.84 3.19 3.33
CA SER A 282 -4.30 3.27 3.21
C SER A 282 -4.87 1.90 2.93
N THR A 283 -5.87 1.52 3.71
CA THR A 283 -6.68 0.36 3.35
C THR A 283 -7.62 0.71 2.21
N ILE A 284 -7.68 -0.15 1.21
CA ILE A 284 -8.64 -0.13 0.11
C ILE A 284 -9.42 -1.44 0.09
N ILE A 285 -10.75 -1.39 -0.03
CA ILE A 285 -11.59 -2.58 -0.18
C ILE A 285 -11.82 -2.78 -1.67
N ASN A 286 -11.43 -3.94 -2.20
CA ASN A 286 -11.55 -4.21 -3.62
C ASN A 286 -13.02 -4.21 -4.04
N LYS A 287 -13.34 -3.48 -5.12
CA LYS A 287 -14.70 -3.41 -5.70
C LYS A 287 -15.26 -4.77 -6.05
N TYR A 288 -14.40 -5.69 -6.43
CA TYR A 288 -14.74 -7.03 -6.89
C TYR A 288 -14.47 -8.08 -5.82
N ALA A 289 -14.31 -7.66 -4.56
CA ALA A 289 -14.03 -8.56 -3.43
C ALA A 289 -15.06 -9.70 -3.37
N GLU A 290 -14.57 -10.92 -3.20
CA GLU A 290 -15.41 -12.09 -2.94
C GLU A 290 -15.98 -12.05 -1.52
N HIS A 291 -15.21 -11.42 -0.58
CA HIS A 291 -15.56 -11.30 0.84
C HIS A 291 -15.64 -9.83 1.29
N PRO A 292 -16.55 -9.01 0.71
CA PRO A 292 -16.60 -7.57 0.98
C PRO A 292 -16.94 -7.22 2.43
N TYR A 293 -17.74 -8.03 3.12
CA TYR A 293 -18.10 -7.77 4.51
C TYR A 293 -16.96 -8.14 5.48
N ALA A 294 -16.18 -9.17 5.16
CA ALA A 294 -14.96 -9.48 5.89
C ALA A 294 -13.93 -8.35 5.75
N ALA A 295 -13.79 -7.78 4.54
CA ALA A 295 -12.94 -6.62 4.30
C ALA A 295 -13.40 -5.37 5.07
N MET A 296 -14.72 -5.11 5.15
CA MET A 296 -15.28 -4.02 5.95
C MET A 296 -15.04 -4.23 7.44
N ALA A 297 -15.30 -5.43 7.97
CA ALA A 297 -15.06 -5.77 9.37
C ALA A 297 -13.58 -5.67 9.73
N THR A 298 -12.69 -6.06 8.83
CA THR A 298 -11.25 -5.90 9.00
C THR A 298 -10.85 -4.42 9.05
N ARG A 299 -11.38 -3.55 8.17
CA ARG A 299 -11.13 -2.11 8.23
C ARG A 299 -11.63 -1.49 9.53
N GLU A 300 -12.79 -1.93 10.05
CA GLU A 300 -13.27 -1.54 11.40
C GLU A 300 -12.28 -1.92 12.49
N TYR A 301 -11.77 -3.15 12.45
CA TYR A 301 -10.80 -3.61 13.43
C TYR A 301 -9.48 -2.82 13.35
N ILE A 302 -8.93 -2.62 12.16
CA ILE A 302 -7.68 -1.86 11.95
C ILE A 302 -7.77 -0.46 12.59
N LEU A 303 -8.96 0.18 12.50
CA LEU A 303 -9.19 1.51 13.03
C LEU A 303 -9.74 1.52 14.47
N SER A 304 -9.99 0.37 15.10
CA SER A 304 -10.36 0.29 16.52
C SER A 304 -9.16 0.61 17.43
N ASP A 305 -9.41 0.82 18.71
CA ASP A 305 -8.32 1.06 19.68
C ASP A 305 -7.38 -0.14 19.74
N GLU A 306 -7.93 -1.37 19.75
CA GLU A 306 -7.17 -2.62 19.73
C GLU A 306 -6.30 -2.72 18.47
N GLY A 307 -6.87 -2.47 17.30
CA GLY A 307 -6.15 -2.52 16.03
C GLY A 307 -5.03 -1.48 15.96
N GLN A 308 -5.30 -0.25 16.40
CA GLN A 308 -4.29 0.81 16.47
C GLN A 308 -3.16 0.49 17.46
N ILE A 309 -3.48 -0.14 18.60
CA ILE A 309 -2.48 -0.60 19.57
C ILE A 309 -1.65 -1.75 18.98
N ASN A 310 -2.26 -2.70 18.28
CA ASN A 310 -1.54 -3.79 17.64
C ASN A 310 -0.57 -3.29 16.56
N LEU A 311 -0.99 -2.36 15.73
CA LEU A 311 -0.09 -1.71 14.77
C LEU A 311 1.05 -0.97 15.49
N ALA A 312 0.77 -0.31 16.63
CA ALA A 312 1.79 0.37 17.43
C ALA A 312 2.76 -0.60 18.13
N LYS A 313 2.36 -1.81 18.49
CA LYS A 313 3.29 -2.88 18.94
C LYS A 313 4.31 -3.22 17.84
N GLY A 314 3.91 -3.11 16.57
CA GLY A 314 4.79 -3.17 15.41
C GLY A 314 5.45 -1.84 15.04
N PHE A 315 5.46 -0.88 15.98
CA PHE A 315 6.06 0.45 15.87
C PHE A 315 5.37 1.41 14.89
N ALA A 316 4.31 1.00 14.21
CA ALA A 316 3.52 1.88 13.34
C ALA A 316 2.75 2.89 14.19
N ARG A 317 2.78 4.17 13.80
CA ARG A 317 2.10 5.21 14.55
C ARG A 317 0.61 5.18 14.28
N PRO A 318 -0.24 5.17 15.32
CA PRO A 318 -1.68 5.28 15.17
C PRO A 318 -2.08 6.50 14.34
N ILE A 319 -3.10 6.34 13.51
CA ILE A 319 -3.72 7.47 12.79
C ILE A 319 -4.76 8.17 13.66
N ARG A 320 -5.36 7.46 14.61
CA ARG A 320 -6.27 7.99 15.62
C ARG A 320 -5.52 8.37 16.90
N ASN A 321 -6.12 9.22 17.72
CA ASN A 321 -5.58 9.56 19.04
C ASN A 321 -5.93 8.46 20.05
N VAL A 322 -5.11 7.42 20.10
CA VAL A 322 -5.26 6.27 21.01
C VAL A 322 -4.19 6.33 22.09
N GLU A 323 -4.57 6.05 23.34
CA GLU A 323 -3.64 5.94 24.46
C GLU A 323 -2.87 4.60 24.34
N LEU A 324 -1.56 4.69 24.12
CA LEU A 324 -0.71 3.51 24.00
C LEU A 324 -0.31 2.97 25.36
N PRO A 325 -0.27 1.63 25.53
CA PRO A 325 0.35 1.01 26.68
C PRO A 325 1.80 1.50 26.88
N LYS A 326 2.21 1.67 28.13
CA LYS A 326 3.51 2.26 28.47
C LYS A 326 4.69 1.51 27.85
N ASP A 327 4.64 0.19 27.86
CA ASP A 327 5.66 -0.69 27.28
C ASP A 327 5.75 -0.59 25.76
N VAL A 328 4.65 -0.23 25.08
CA VAL A 328 4.62 0.08 23.64
C VAL A 328 5.21 1.46 23.39
N ALA A 329 4.74 2.48 24.11
CA ALA A 329 5.17 3.85 23.93
C ALA A 329 6.68 4.05 24.18
N GLU A 330 7.26 3.35 25.16
CA GLU A 330 8.69 3.44 25.50
C GLU A 330 9.63 2.84 24.45
N LYS A 331 9.13 1.97 23.57
CA LYS A 331 9.91 1.37 22.47
C LYS A 331 9.94 2.23 21.21
N MET A 332 9.09 3.21 21.10
CA MET A 332 9.00 4.10 19.93
C MET A 332 10.12 5.14 19.91
N ILE A 333 10.45 5.66 18.74
CA ILE A 333 11.42 6.76 18.61
C ILE A 333 10.90 7.99 19.36
N PRO A 334 11.73 8.67 20.16
CA PRO A 334 11.33 9.88 20.91
C PRO A 334 10.79 10.96 20.00
N LYS A 335 9.70 11.63 20.44
CA LYS A 335 8.99 12.67 19.66
C LYS A 335 9.89 13.81 19.17
N GLU A 336 10.97 14.10 19.91
CA GLU A 336 11.94 15.16 19.60
C GLU A 336 12.65 14.94 18.26
N GLN A 337 12.83 13.70 17.84
CA GLN A 337 13.47 13.40 16.55
C GLN A 337 12.60 13.75 15.34
N TYR A 338 11.28 13.87 15.52
CA TYR A 338 10.34 14.15 14.43
C TYR A 338 10.16 15.63 14.11
N LYS A 339 10.84 16.54 14.80
CA LYS A 339 10.65 18.00 14.65
C LYS A 339 10.79 18.53 13.21
N LYS A 340 11.59 17.87 12.40
CA LYS A 340 11.83 18.23 11.00
C LYS A 340 11.08 17.33 10.01
N ALA A 341 10.38 16.32 10.47
CA ALA A 341 9.54 15.50 9.63
C ALA A 341 8.26 16.28 9.26
N LYS A 342 7.89 16.26 8.00
CA LYS A 342 6.73 16.97 7.47
C LYS A 342 5.75 16.01 6.82
N PRO A 343 4.44 16.13 7.09
CA PRO A 343 3.44 15.42 6.31
C PRO A 343 3.41 15.96 4.88
N ILE A 344 2.92 15.16 3.95
CA ILE A 344 2.57 15.60 2.61
C ILE A 344 1.50 16.69 2.75
N LYS A 345 1.72 17.83 2.12
CA LYS A 345 0.81 18.99 2.19
C LYS A 345 -0.05 19.10 0.95
N ASP A 346 0.54 18.86 -0.21
CA ASP A 346 -0.14 18.90 -1.50
C ASP A 346 -0.16 17.50 -2.12
N PHE A 347 -1.22 16.75 -1.79
CA PHE A 347 -1.41 15.40 -2.29
C PHE A 347 -1.55 15.34 -3.81
N LYS A 348 -2.15 16.38 -4.41
CA LYS A 348 -2.31 16.45 -5.86
C LYS A 348 -0.96 16.67 -6.55
N ALA A 349 -0.14 17.56 -6.02
CA ALA A 349 1.22 17.77 -6.54
C ALA A 349 2.05 16.49 -6.38
N TRP A 350 1.93 15.79 -5.23
CA TRP A 350 2.62 14.52 -5.03
C TRP A 350 2.14 13.44 -6.01
N GLU A 351 0.84 13.33 -6.25
CA GLU A 351 0.27 12.37 -7.21
C GLU A 351 0.86 12.57 -8.62
N GLU A 352 0.95 13.82 -9.08
CA GLU A 352 1.55 14.15 -10.40
C GLU A 352 3.06 13.83 -10.42
N THR A 353 3.77 14.14 -9.34
CA THR A 353 5.21 13.83 -9.21
C THR A 353 5.43 12.32 -9.16
N ALA A 354 4.65 11.57 -8.40
CA ALA A 354 4.78 10.11 -8.26
C ALA A 354 4.55 9.38 -9.60
N LYS A 355 3.69 9.90 -10.47
CA LYS A 355 3.48 9.35 -11.84
C LYS A 355 4.74 9.44 -12.70
N THR A 356 5.53 10.52 -12.56
CA THR A 356 6.71 10.78 -13.39
C THR A 356 8.01 10.33 -12.73
N LEU A 357 8.04 10.19 -11.41
CA LEU A 357 9.21 9.80 -10.63
C LEU A 357 9.89 8.51 -11.12
N PRO A 358 9.19 7.43 -11.47
CA PRO A 358 9.81 6.21 -12.00
C PRO A 358 10.66 6.47 -13.26
N GLN A 359 10.17 7.29 -14.17
CA GLN A 359 10.89 7.64 -15.39
C GLN A 359 12.10 8.53 -15.07
N ILE A 360 11.94 9.59 -14.28
CA ILE A 360 13.02 10.48 -13.86
C ILE A 360 14.11 9.68 -13.14
N TRP A 361 13.73 8.78 -12.26
CA TRP A 361 14.64 7.89 -11.53
C TRP A 361 15.47 7.04 -12.47
N GLN A 362 14.83 6.43 -13.48
CA GLN A 362 15.53 5.64 -14.49
C GLN A 362 16.52 6.48 -15.29
N GLU A 363 16.10 7.63 -15.78
CA GLU A 363 16.87 8.48 -16.67
C GLU A 363 18.03 9.20 -15.98
N GLU A 364 17.86 9.60 -14.71
CA GLU A 364 18.86 10.41 -14.02
C GLU A 364 19.66 9.68 -12.94
N VAL A 365 19.09 8.66 -12.30
CA VAL A 365 19.75 7.97 -11.20
C VAL A 365 20.30 6.61 -11.65
N LEU A 366 19.45 5.72 -12.18
CA LEU A 366 19.85 4.35 -12.51
C LEU A 366 20.95 4.28 -13.54
N VAL A 367 21.00 5.20 -14.51
CA VAL A 367 22.08 5.26 -15.52
C VAL A 367 23.46 5.54 -14.90
N ASN A 368 23.52 5.96 -13.64
CA ASN A 368 24.76 6.27 -12.92
C ASN A 368 25.12 5.18 -11.88
N VAL A 369 24.29 4.17 -11.68
CA VAL A 369 24.59 3.04 -10.77
C VAL A 369 25.66 2.18 -11.41
N LYS A 370 26.74 1.91 -10.64
CA LYS A 370 27.91 1.12 -11.08
C LYS A 370 27.83 -0.30 -10.56
#